data_9c7b1e857b78fdbeca0128cbb71e57fb
#
_entry.id   9c7b1e857b78fdbeca0128cbb71e57fb
#
_cell.length_a   1.000
_cell.length_b   1.000
_cell.length_c   1.000
_cell.angle_alpha   90.00
_cell.angle_beta   90.00
_cell.angle_gamma   90.00
#
_symmetry.space_group_name_H-M   'P 1'
#
loop_
_entity.id
_entity.type
_entity.pdbx_description
1 polymer ?
#
loop_
_entity_poly.entity_id
_entity_poly.type
_entity_poly.pdbx_seq_one_letter_code
_entity_poly.pdbx_strand_id
1 'polypeptide(L)'
;MSFADLKKQSKLGSLTAKLVKEVEKMNTGSGSSDDRLWKLECDKSGNGYAVIRFLPAPNGEDLPFVKLYSHAFQGSGGWYIENSLTTLGQKDPVSELNSELWNNGTDAGKELARKQKRKLTYVSNIYVVKDPANPDNEGKVFLYKYGKKIFDKLTAAMQPEFEDEEAIDPFDFWQGANFKLKAKNVAGYRNYDSSEFAAPGALLDDDDAMEAIWKKQYSLAELTAADQFKSYDELKKRLNYVLGSKGSRRVDEEVAEEEDYSRGSTRELTEDLRSELSNLKPTRTASVDVDEDDDTLSYFQRLAEE
;
A
#
# COMPACT_ATOMS: atom_id res chain seq x y z
N MET A 1 36.33 -21.93 12.39
CA MET A 1 37.20 -20.79 12.05
C MET A 1 38.44 -20.84 12.95
N SER A 2 39.65 -20.89 12.39
CA SER A 2 40.88 -20.87 13.21
C SER A 2 41.32 -19.43 13.45
N PHE A 3 42.12 -19.21 14.53
CA PHE A 3 42.67 -17.88 14.83
C PHE A 3 43.55 -17.33 13.71
N ALA A 4 44.16 -18.22 12.91
CA ALA A 4 44.92 -17.87 11.72
C ALA A 4 44.05 -17.32 10.58
N ASP A 5 42.80 -17.75 10.47
CA ASP A 5 41.83 -17.26 9.50
C ASP A 5 41.31 -15.86 9.88
N LEU A 6 41.13 -15.62 11.18
CA LEU A 6 40.82 -14.31 11.73
C LEU A 6 41.90 -13.27 11.44
N LYS A 7 43.18 -13.68 11.53
CA LYS A 7 44.34 -12.81 11.26
C LYS A 7 44.51 -12.50 9.77
N LYS A 8 44.08 -13.40 8.87
CA LYS A 8 44.01 -13.16 7.43
C LYS A 8 42.85 -12.21 7.05
N GLN A 9 41.69 -12.34 7.73
CA GLN A 9 40.56 -11.47 7.51
C GLN A 9 40.75 -10.04 8.03
N SER A 10 41.57 -9.84 9.07
CA SER A 10 41.87 -8.51 9.64
C SER A 10 42.66 -7.60 8.70
N LYS A 11 43.31 -8.15 7.66
CA LYS A 11 44.05 -7.37 6.65
C LYS A 11 43.24 -6.98 5.42
N LEU A 12 41.99 -7.42 5.31
CA LEU A 12 41.14 -7.08 4.16
C LEU A 12 40.11 -6.03 4.55
N GLY A 13 40.16 -4.88 3.89
CA GLY A 13 39.14 -3.84 3.97
C GLY A 13 37.70 -4.30 3.64
N SER A 14 37.52 -5.61 3.30
CA SER A 14 36.21 -6.20 3.04
C SER A 14 35.36 -6.37 4.29
N LEU A 15 35.94 -6.58 5.48
CA LEU A 15 35.22 -6.69 6.73
C LEU A 15 34.74 -5.32 7.21
N THR A 16 35.61 -4.32 7.05
CA THR A 16 35.25 -2.92 7.33
C THR A 16 34.17 -2.43 6.36
N ALA A 17 34.26 -2.77 5.08
CA ALA A 17 33.25 -2.44 4.08
C ALA A 17 31.89 -3.16 4.36
N LYS A 18 31.93 -4.40 4.83
CA LYS A 18 30.71 -5.11 5.26
C LYS A 18 30.12 -4.53 6.55
N LEU A 19 30.96 -4.19 7.53
CA LEU A 19 30.55 -3.52 8.77
C LEU A 19 29.99 -2.12 8.49
N VAL A 20 30.65 -1.34 7.63
CA VAL A 20 30.14 -0.01 7.21
C VAL A 20 28.80 -0.14 6.51
N LYS A 21 28.63 -1.11 5.62
CA LYS A 21 27.36 -1.39 4.94
C LYS A 21 26.27 -1.87 5.90
N GLU A 22 26.64 -2.62 6.93
CA GLU A 22 25.69 -3.05 7.98
C GLU A 22 25.36 -1.91 8.95
N VAL A 23 26.32 -1.07 9.30
CA VAL A 23 26.11 0.16 10.10
C VAL A 23 25.34 1.21 9.30
N GLU A 24 25.56 1.33 7.99
CA GLU A 24 24.70 2.13 7.10
C GLU A 24 23.27 1.61 7.06
N LYS A 25 23.07 0.29 6.99
CA LYS A 25 21.75 -0.32 7.13
C LYS A 25 21.10 -0.08 8.49
N MET A 26 21.88 -0.06 9.57
CA MET A 26 21.37 0.26 10.91
C MET A 26 21.11 1.77 11.09
N ASN A 27 21.91 2.63 10.45
CA ASN A 27 21.78 4.10 10.51
C ASN A 27 20.77 4.68 9.51
N THR A 28 20.50 4.02 8.39
CA THR A 28 19.27 4.25 7.64
C THR A 28 18.16 3.63 8.47
N GLY A 29 17.72 4.39 9.48
CA GLY A 29 16.76 4.00 10.49
C GLY A 29 15.68 3.14 9.90
N SER A 30 15.47 1.99 10.48
CA SER A 30 14.71 0.85 10.02
C SER A 30 13.24 1.16 9.68
N GLY A 31 13.05 1.93 8.62
CA GLY A 31 11.93 1.82 7.74
C GLY A 31 12.43 0.94 6.62
N SER A 32 12.43 -0.36 6.83
CA SER A 32 12.68 -1.30 5.75
C SER A 32 11.57 -1.05 4.71
N SER A 33 11.88 -0.17 3.74
CA SER A 33 11.07 -0.14 2.53
C SER A 33 11.16 -1.55 1.97
N ASP A 34 10.04 -2.22 1.85
CA ASP A 34 10.01 -3.54 1.24
C ASP A 34 10.51 -3.38 -0.21
N ASP A 35 11.74 -3.83 -0.47
CA ASP A 35 12.40 -3.70 -1.78
C ASP A 35 11.63 -4.41 -2.90
N ARG A 36 10.64 -5.24 -2.54
CA ARG A 36 9.71 -5.87 -3.48
C ARG A 36 8.65 -4.89 -3.99
N LEU A 37 8.42 -3.77 -3.26
CA LEU A 37 7.37 -2.80 -3.58
C LEU A 37 7.89 -1.74 -4.55
N TRP A 38 7.27 -1.67 -5.72
CA TRP A 38 7.48 -0.57 -6.64
C TRP A 38 6.52 0.58 -6.35
N LYS A 39 7.04 1.79 -6.43
CA LYS A 39 6.26 3.03 -6.31
C LYS A 39 6.54 3.91 -7.52
N LEU A 40 5.49 4.56 -8.03
CA LEU A 40 5.66 5.58 -9.06
C LEU A 40 6.32 6.81 -8.45
N GLU A 41 7.50 7.16 -8.94
CA GLU A 41 8.16 8.38 -8.57
C GLU A 41 7.55 9.58 -9.31
N CYS A 42 7.32 10.66 -8.59
CA CYS A 42 6.75 11.88 -9.14
C CYS A 42 7.75 13.03 -9.03
N ASP A 43 7.68 13.94 -9.99
CA ASP A 43 8.45 15.18 -9.97
C ASP A 43 7.98 16.14 -8.84
N LYS A 44 8.67 17.27 -8.70
CA LYS A 44 8.33 18.31 -7.70
C LYS A 44 6.92 18.88 -7.88
N SER A 45 6.33 18.74 -9.06
CA SER A 45 4.97 19.18 -9.38
C SER A 45 3.92 18.11 -9.10
N GLY A 46 4.34 16.90 -8.67
CA GLY A 46 3.48 15.76 -8.41
C GLY A 46 3.08 14.98 -9.66
N ASN A 47 3.76 15.19 -10.80
CA ASN A 47 3.53 14.42 -12.02
C ASN A 47 4.46 13.22 -12.07
N GLY A 48 3.93 12.06 -12.45
CA GLY A 48 4.67 10.83 -12.62
C GLY A 48 4.19 10.06 -13.82
N TYR A 49 5.09 9.31 -14.45
CA TYR A 49 4.80 8.48 -15.60
C TYR A 49 5.62 7.20 -15.58
N ALA A 50 4.95 6.07 -15.79
CA ALA A 50 5.59 4.79 -16.05
C ALA A 50 4.71 3.91 -16.93
N VAL A 51 5.29 2.90 -17.54
CA VAL A 51 4.54 1.85 -18.24
C VAL A 51 4.79 0.55 -17.51
N ILE A 52 3.73 -0.06 -17.04
CA ILE A 52 3.76 -1.34 -16.33
C ILE A 52 2.87 -2.37 -17.00
N ARG A 53 3.12 -3.64 -16.78
CA ARG A 53 2.23 -4.73 -17.15
C ARG A 53 1.81 -5.44 -15.87
N PHE A 54 0.51 -5.56 -15.64
CA PHE A 54 -0.02 -6.43 -14.61
C PHE A 54 0.24 -7.89 -15.00
N LEU A 55 0.58 -8.72 -14.03
CA LEU A 55 0.93 -10.10 -14.27
C LEU A 55 -0.20 -11.04 -13.83
N PRO A 56 -0.33 -12.24 -14.44
CA PRO A 56 -1.30 -13.23 -14.01
C PRO A 56 -1.06 -13.69 -12.58
N ALA A 57 -1.92 -14.54 -12.07
CA ALA A 57 -1.77 -15.11 -10.74
C ALA A 57 -0.41 -15.83 -10.58
N PRO A 58 0.27 -15.67 -9.43
CA PRO A 58 1.47 -16.41 -9.13
C PRO A 58 1.22 -17.92 -9.10
N ASN A 59 2.29 -18.70 -9.19
CA ASN A 59 2.18 -20.15 -9.17
C ASN A 59 1.51 -20.65 -7.88
N GLY A 60 0.42 -21.41 -8.02
CA GLY A 60 -0.34 -21.97 -6.91
C GLY A 60 -1.38 -21.01 -6.30
N GLU A 61 -1.57 -19.83 -6.87
CA GLU A 61 -2.59 -18.86 -6.45
C GLU A 61 -3.66 -18.67 -7.55
N ASP A 62 -4.91 -18.42 -7.15
CA ASP A 62 -6.05 -18.32 -8.08
C ASP A 62 -6.26 -16.89 -8.61
N LEU A 63 -5.81 -15.87 -7.88
CA LEU A 63 -6.10 -14.48 -8.21
C LEU A 63 -4.80 -13.68 -8.46
N PRO A 64 -4.81 -12.77 -9.45
CA PRO A 64 -3.67 -11.92 -9.76
C PRO A 64 -3.57 -10.69 -8.85
N PHE A 65 -4.42 -10.56 -7.85
CA PHE A 65 -4.40 -9.48 -6.86
C PHE A 65 -4.93 -9.93 -5.51
N VAL A 66 -4.53 -9.21 -4.47
CA VAL A 66 -5.09 -9.32 -3.12
C VAL A 66 -5.62 -7.98 -2.64
N LYS A 67 -6.62 -8.02 -1.75
CA LYS A 67 -7.22 -6.86 -1.08
C LYS A 67 -6.66 -6.76 0.32
N LEU A 68 -6.16 -5.60 0.70
CA LEU A 68 -5.67 -5.31 2.04
C LEU A 68 -6.45 -4.13 2.61
N TYR A 69 -6.99 -4.32 3.80
CA TYR A 69 -7.57 -3.24 4.58
C TYR A 69 -6.57 -2.78 5.63
N SER A 70 -6.44 -1.47 5.80
CA SER A 70 -5.58 -0.87 6.81
C SER A 70 -6.26 0.36 7.40
N HIS A 71 -5.85 0.72 8.61
CA HIS A 71 -6.22 1.99 9.23
C HIS A 71 -4.99 2.90 9.31
N ALA A 72 -5.16 4.18 9.00
CA ALA A 72 -4.12 5.19 9.11
C ALA A 72 -4.75 6.50 9.58
N PHE A 73 -4.57 6.84 10.87
CA PHE A 73 -5.08 8.08 11.45
C PHE A 73 -4.22 8.54 12.62
N GLN A 74 -4.34 9.82 12.98
CA GLN A 74 -3.61 10.41 14.09
C GLN A 74 -4.54 10.67 15.27
N GLY A 75 -4.13 10.22 16.44
CA GLY A 75 -4.76 10.53 17.73
C GLY A 75 -3.84 11.36 18.62
N SER A 76 -4.24 11.56 19.88
CA SER A 76 -3.44 12.31 20.88
C SER A 76 -2.14 11.61 21.26
N GLY A 77 -2.08 10.28 21.20
CA GLY A 77 -0.88 9.46 21.48
C GLY A 77 -0.01 9.18 20.25
N GLY A 78 -0.31 9.78 19.08
CA GLY A 78 0.50 9.57 17.88
C GLY A 78 -0.29 8.98 16.71
N TRP A 79 0.41 8.30 15.79
CA TRP A 79 -0.18 7.68 14.61
C TRP A 79 -0.61 6.23 14.89
N TYR A 80 -1.80 5.88 14.40
CA TYR A 80 -2.25 4.51 14.27
C TYR A 80 -2.12 4.10 12.80
N ILE A 81 -1.17 3.23 12.47
CA ILE A 81 -0.96 2.73 11.10
C ILE A 81 -0.80 1.23 11.21
N GLU A 82 -1.89 0.49 10.97
CA GLU A 82 -1.92 -0.97 11.14
C GLU A 82 -2.80 -1.62 10.07
N ASN A 83 -2.45 -2.87 9.72
CA ASN A 83 -3.33 -3.70 8.90
C ASN A 83 -4.58 -4.06 9.69
N SER A 84 -5.74 -4.00 9.04
CA SER A 84 -7.01 -4.33 9.67
C SER A 84 -7.30 -5.83 9.57
N LEU A 85 -7.72 -6.42 10.69
CA LEU A 85 -8.15 -7.82 10.77
C LEU A 85 -9.36 -8.12 9.87
N THR A 86 -10.10 -7.10 9.43
CA THR A 86 -11.18 -7.28 8.45
C THR A 86 -10.69 -7.80 7.10
N THR A 87 -9.39 -7.70 6.80
CA THR A 87 -8.76 -8.39 5.64
C THR A 87 -8.93 -9.91 5.74
N LEU A 88 -8.84 -10.44 6.94
CA LEU A 88 -8.99 -11.87 7.26
C LEU A 88 -10.45 -12.26 7.58
N GLY A 89 -11.40 -11.33 7.44
CA GLY A 89 -12.79 -11.55 7.84
C GLY A 89 -13.00 -11.62 9.35
N GLN A 90 -12.04 -11.12 10.14
CA GLN A 90 -12.08 -11.13 11.61
C GLN A 90 -12.53 -9.77 12.15
N LYS A 91 -12.95 -9.76 13.42
CA LYS A 91 -13.27 -8.52 14.14
C LYS A 91 -12.03 -7.66 14.32
N ASP A 92 -12.22 -6.35 14.19
CA ASP A 92 -11.16 -5.35 14.27
C ASP A 92 -11.55 -4.25 15.25
N PRO A 93 -10.68 -3.89 16.22
CA PRO A 93 -11.05 -2.96 17.29
C PRO A 93 -11.34 -1.54 16.80
N VAL A 94 -10.75 -1.09 15.68
CA VAL A 94 -11.05 0.23 15.10
C VAL A 94 -12.38 0.19 14.37
N SER A 95 -12.69 -0.90 13.67
CA SER A 95 -13.98 -1.08 13.01
C SER A 95 -15.13 -1.11 14.02
N GLU A 96 -14.97 -1.80 15.14
CA GLU A 96 -15.96 -1.81 16.23
C GLU A 96 -16.15 -0.41 16.82
N LEU A 97 -15.06 0.31 17.14
CA LEU A 97 -15.14 1.69 17.62
C LEU A 97 -15.84 2.61 16.61
N ASN A 98 -15.54 2.45 15.33
CA ASN A 98 -16.18 3.25 14.28
C ASN A 98 -17.68 2.96 14.15
N SER A 99 -18.10 1.69 14.34
CA SER A 99 -19.53 1.33 14.42
C SER A 99 -20.21 2.03 15.58
N GLU A 100 -19.61 2.01 16.78
CA GLU A 100 -20.14 2.70 17.94
C GLU A 100 -20.24 4.22 17.72
N LEU A 101 -19.19 4.84 17.19
CA LEU A 101 -19.13 6.27 16.90
C LEU A 101 -20.18 6.69 15.85
N TRP A 102 -20.39 5.86 14.84
CA TRP A 102 -21.39 6.11 13.81
C TRP A 102 -22.81 5.99 14.34
N ASN A 103 -23.06 4.93 15.12
CA ASN A 103 -24.39 4.60 15.65
C ASN A 103 -24.82 5.49 16.83
N ASN A 104 -23.88 6.21 17.48
CA ASN A 104 -24.25 7.18 18.52
C ASN A 104 -25.01 8.41 17.97
N GLY A 105 -25.09 8.54 16.64
CA GLY A 105 -25.88 9.55 15.93
C GLY A 105 -25.35 10.98 15.98
N THR A 106 -24.27 11.25 16.71
CA THR A 106 -23.70 12.58 16.85
C THR A 106 -22.84 12.95 15.64
N ASP A 107 -22.90 14.21 15.18
CA ASP A 107 -22.07 14.67 14.06
C ASP A 107 -20.56 14.54 14.37
N ALA A 108 -20.16 14.79 15.62
CA ALA A 108 -18.77 14.62 16.06
C ALA A 108 -18.33 13.14 15.99
N GLY A 109 -19.20 12.19 16.39
CA GLY A 109 -18.92 10.76 16.27
C GLY A 109 -18.77 10.32 14.82
N LYS A 110 -19.66 10.74 13.95
CA LYS A 110 -19.60 10.46 12.52
C LYS A 110 -18.33 11.02 11.86
N GLU A 111 -17.92 12.24 12.25
CA GLU A 111 -16.70 12.85 11.74
C GLU A 111 -15.46 12.07 12.17
N LEU A 112 -15.40 11.62 13.43
CA LEU A 112 -14.31 10.77 13.92
C LEU A 112 -14.27 9.42 13.17
N ALA A 113 -15.43 8.77 13.00
CA ALA A 113 -15.52 7.52 12.25
C ALA A 113 -15.03 7.68 10.80
N ARG A 114 -15.33 8.80 10.12
CA ARG A 114 -14.82 9.10 8.78
C ARG A 114 -13.31 9.26 8.77
N LYS A 115 -12.72 9.93 9.77
CA LYS A 115 -11.25 10.10 9.89
C LYS A 115 -10.51 8.78 10.16
N GLN A 116 -11.19 7.84 10.83
CA GLN A 116 -10.62 6.54 11.23
C GLN A 116 -11.03 5.41 10.29
N LYS A 117 -11.76 5.70 9.21
CA LYS A 117 -12.23 4.67 8.27
C LYS A 117 -11.07 3.84 7.73
N ARG A 118 -11.33 2.56 7.51
CA ARG A 118 -10.36 1.67 6.86
C ARG A 118 -10.10 2.10 5.42
N LYS A 119 -8.86 1.94 4.97
CA LYS A 119 -8.43 2.15 3.60
C LYS A 119 -8.31 0.82 2.89
N LEU A 120 -8.93 0.69 1.73
CA LEU A 120 -8.77 -0.45 0.85
C LEU A 120 -7.59 -0.21 -0.09
N THR A 121 -6.71 -1.20 -0.17
CA THR A 121 -5.57 -1.22 -1.08
C THR A 121 -5.54 -2.55 -1.80
N TYR A 122 -5.25 -2.53 -3.09
CA TYR A 122 -5.02 -3.72 -3.89
C TYR A 122 -3.51 -3.90 -4.10
N VAL A 123 -3.07 -5.13 -4.18
CA VAL A 123 -1.67 -5.45 -4.49
C VAL A 123 -1.63 -6.51 -5.58
N SER A 124 -0.83 -6.27 -6.61
CA SER A 124 -0.58 -7.19 -7.72
C SER A 124 0.91 -7.27 -8.02
N ASN A 125 1.33 -8.35 -8.63
CA ASN A 125 2.62 -8.39 -9.30
C ASN A 125 2.55 -7.58 -10.60
N ILE A 126 3.59 -6.82 -10.87
CA ILE A 126 3.76 -6.07 -12.11
C ILE A 126 5.15 -6.33 -12.71
N TYR A 127 5.22 -6.21 -14.02
CA TYR A 127 6.49 -6.08 -14.74
C TYR A 127 6.65 -4.61 -15.17
N VAL A 128 7.80 -4.03 -14.88
CA VAL A 128 8.08 -2.64 -15.25
C VAL A 128 8.61 -2.62 -16.68
N VAL A 129 7.78 -2.10 -17.60
CA VAL A 129 8.14 -1.97 -19.02
C VAL A 129 8.98 -0.72 -19.26
N LYS A 130 8.59 0.39 -18.60
CA LYS A 130 9.30 1.68 -18.70
C LYS A 130 9.14 2.47 -17.41
N ASP A 131 10.25 2.91 -16.85
CA ASP A 131 10.30 3.77 -15.67
C ASP A 131 11.35 4.87 -15.86
N PRO A 132 10.99 6.01 -16.49
CA PRO A 132 11.95 7.06 -16.80
C PRO A 132 12.61 7.70 -15.57
N ALA A 133 11.95 7.64 -14.39
CA ALA A 133 12.51 8.15 -13.15
C ALA A 133 13.57 7.19 -12.57
N ASN A 134 13.35 5.88 -12.73
CA ASN A 134 14.25 4.84 -12.25
C ASN A 134 14.46 3.74 -13.31
N PRO A 135 15.30 3.98 -14.33
CA PRO A 135 15.50 3.02 -15.44
C PRO A 135 16.01 1.65 -14.98
N ASP A 136 16.64 1.58 -13.82
CA ASP A 136 17.12 0.32 -13.22
C ASP A 136 15.98 -0.64 -12.84
N ASN A 137 14.75 -0.16 -12.74
CA ASN A 137 13.57 -0.99 -12.48
C ASN A 137 13.04 -1.67 -13.75
N GLU A 138 13.38 -1.17 -14.92
CA GLU A 138 12.90 -1.71 -16.19
C GLU A 138 13.34 -3.16 -16.37
N GLY A 139 12.42 -4.00 -16.84
CA GLY A 139 12.68 -5.43 -17.01
C GLY A 139 12.58 -6.27 -15.74
N LYS A 140 12.10 -5.71 -14.63
CA LYS A 140 11.99 -6.41 -13.35
C LYS A 140 10.54 -6.58 -12.91
N VAL A 141 10.34 -7.59 -12.05
CA VAL A 141 9.06 -7.89 -11.40
C VAL A 141 9.04 -7.25 -10.02
N PHE A 142 7.93 -6.60 -9.68
CA PHE A 142 7.69 -5.99 -8.38
C PHE A 142 6.25 -6.20 -7.91
N LEU A 143 6.01 -5.99 -6.62
CA LEU A 143 4.68 -5.79 -6.06
C LEU A 143 4.29 -4.32 -6.24
N TYR A 144 3.06 -4.08 -6.68
CA TYR A 144 2.51 -2.74 -6.81
C TYR A 144 1.25 -2.59 -5.96
N LYS A 145 1.24 -1.59 -5.06
CA LYS A 145 0.08 -1.21 -4.25
C LYS A 145 -0.68 -0.09 -4.94
N TYR A 146 -1.99 -0.28 -5.13
CA TYR A 146 -2.84 0.71 -5.80
C TYR A 146 -4.23 0.79 -5.17
N GLY A 147 -4.89 1.91 -5.36
CA GLY A 147 -6.23 2.18 -4.84
C GLY A 147 -7.34 1.82 -5.81
N LYS A 148 -8.58 2.10 -5.38
CA LYS A 148 -9.81 1.82 -6.13
C LYS A 148 -9.78 2.39 -7.55
N LYS A 149 -9.37 3.63 -7.76
CA LYS A 149 -9.35 4.27 -9.10
C LYS A 149 -8.57 3.48 -10.17
N ILE A 150 -7.44 2.87 -9.79
CA ILE A 150 -6.70 2.00 -10.72
C ILE A 150 -7.40 0.66 -10.87
N PHE A 151 -7.95 0.11 -9.79
CA PHE A 151 -8.71 -1.13 -9.83
C PHE A 151 -9.95 -1.01 -10.73
N ASP A 152 -10.67 0.10 -10.67
CA ASP A 152 -11.83 0.37 -11.53
C ASP A 152 -11.43 0.40 -13.01
N LYS A 153 -10.25 0.97 -13.35
CA LYS A 153 -9.75 0.91 -14.73
C LYS A 153 -9.42 -0.52 -15.18
N LEU A 154 -8.89 -1.36 -14.27
CA LEU A 154 -8.68 -2.78 -14.54
C LEU A 154 -10.02 -3.49 -14.80
N THR A 155 -11.02 -3.22 -13.96
CA THR A 155 -12.35 -3.81 -14.09
C THR A 155 -13.05 -3.33 -15.37
N ALA A 156 -12.97 -2.03 -15.67
CA ALA A 156 -13.54 -1.48 -16.90
C ALA A 156 -12.91 -2.08 -18.16
N ALA A 157 -11.60 -2.35 -18.15
CA ALA A 157 -10.94 -3.03 -19.27
C ALA A 157 -11.41 -4.50 -19.43
N MET A 158 -11.66 -5.20 -18.33
CA MET A 158 -12.17 -6.59 -18.36
C MET A 158 -13.66 -6.67 -18.72
N GLN A 159 -14.42 -5.65 -18.32
CA GLN A 159 -15.87 -5.57 -18.51
C GLN A 159 -16.25 -4.19 -19.03
N PRO A 160 -16.03 -3.91 -20.32
CA PRO A 160 -16.38 -2.62 -20.92
C PRO A 160 -17.89 -2.40 -20.84
N GLU A 161 -18.29 -1.13 -20.69
CA GLU A 161 -19.70 -0.72 -20.61
C GLU A 161 -20.37 -0.68 -21.99
N PHE A 162 -19.60 -0.48 -23.06
CA PHE A 162 -20.11 -0.30 -24.43
C PHE A 162 -19.82 -1.51 -25.30
N GLU A 163 -20.79 -1.86 -26.14
CA GLU A 163 -20.72 -3.04 -27.04
C GLU A 163 -19.64 -2.93 -28.14
N ASP A 164 -19.17 -1.71 -28.42
CA ASP A 164 -18.11 -1.42 -29.40
C ASP A 164 -16.69 -1.51 -28.81
N GLU A 165 -16.59 -1.69 -27.49
CA GLU A 165 -15.31 -1.86 -26.81
C GLU A 165 -14.96 -3.35 -26.67
N GLU A 166 -13.74 -3.72 -27.05
CA GLU A 166 -13.23 -5.07 -26.87
C GLU A 166 -12.72 -5.28 -25.44
N ALA A 167 -13.22 -6.32 -24.76
CA ALA A 167 -12.74 -6.69 -23.43
C ALA A 167 -11.27 -7.11 -23.48
N ILE A 168 -10.48 -6.57 -22.56
CA ILE A 168 -9.05 -6.89 -22.39
C ILE A 168 -8.87 -7.51 -21.03
N ASP A 169 -8.20 -8.67 -20.93
CA ASP A 169 -7.69 -9.16 -19.65
C ASP A 169 -6.33 -8.50 -19.37
N PRO A 170 -6.23 -7.52 -18.46
CA PRO A 170 -4.99 -6.83 -18.15
C PRO A 170 -3.90 -7.75 -17.60
N PHE A 171 -4.28 -8.92 -17.07
CA PHE A 171 -3.41 -9.88 -16.43
C PHE A 171 -2.90 -10.99 -17.38
N ASP A 172 -3.35 -11.00 -18.62
CA ASP A 172 -2.91 -11.98 -19.60
C ASP A 172 -1.53 -11.62 -20.19
N PHE A 173 -0.64 -12.61 -20.32
CA PHE A 173 0.69 -12.42 -20.88
C PHE A 173 0.70 -12.15 -22.38
N TRP A 174 -0.22 -12.80 -23.14
CA TRP A 174 -0.23 -12.82 -24.61
C TRP A 174 -1.22 -11.81 -25.18
N GLN A 175 -2.39 -11.69 -24.59
CA GLN A 175 -3.49 -10.85 -25.10
C GLN A 175 -3.80 -9.65 -24.19
N GLY A 176 -3.10 -9.50 -23.09
CA GLY A 176 -3.29 -8.37 -22.21
C GLY A 176 -2.70 -7.07 -22.77
N ALA A 177 -2.70 -6.02 -21.99
CA ALA A 177 -2.21 -4.70 -22.42
C ALA A 177 -1.30 -4.04 -21.39
N ASN A 178 -0.31 -3.29 -21.87
CA ASN A 178 0.52 -2.46 -21.01
C ASN A 178 -0.29 -1.29 -20.45
N PHE A 179 -0.15 -1.02 -19.17
CA PHE A 179 -0.82 0.08 -18.49
C PHE A 179 0.11 1.29 -18.42
N LYS A 180 -0.27 2.38 -19.07
CA LYS A 180 0.40 3.68 -19.01
C LYS A 180 -0.06 4.41 -17.76
N LEU A 181 0.66 4.21 -16.65
CA LEU A 181 0.37 4.85 -15.38
C LEU A 181 0.81 6.31 -15.43
N LYS A 182 -0.14 7.22 -15.26
CA LYS A 182 0.07 8.66 -15.26
C LYS A 182 -0.49 9.25 -13.99
N ALA A 183 0.38 9.83 -13.16
CA ALA A 183 -0.03 10.60 -12.00
C ALA A 183 0.05 12.08 -12.28
N LYS A 184 -0.93 12.83 -11.80
CA LYS A 184 -0.95 14.30 -11.82
C LYS A 184 -1.41 14.81 -10.47
N ASN A 185 -0.92 15.97 -10.07
CA ASN A 185 -1.45 16.68 -8.91
C ASN A 185 -2.62 17.55 -9.36
N VAL A 186 -3.81 17.28 -8.84
CA VAL A 186 -5.02 18.08 -9.08
C VAL A 186 -5.54 18.57 -7.73
N ALA A 187 -5.52 19.88 -7.52
CA ALA A 187 -5.95 20.51 -6.27
C ALA A 187 -5.28 19.95 -4.99
N GLY A 188 -4.00 19.56 -5.10
CA GLY A 188 -3.23 19.00 -3.97
C GLY A 188 -3.35 17.48 -3.83
N TYR A 189 -4.17 16.82 -4.63
CA TYR A 189 -4.37 15.36 -4.59
C TYR A 189 -3.75 14.66 -5.78
N ARG A 190 -3.20 13.47 -5.55
CA ARG A 190 -2.68 12.61 -6.62
C ARG A 190 -3.85 12.01 -7.41
N ASN A 191 -3.89 12.28 -8.70
CA ASN A 191 -4.93 11.85 -9.62
C ASN A 191 -4.35 10.94 -10.70
N TYR A 192 -5.05 9.84 -11.02
CA TYR A 192 -4.65 8.82 -11.99
C TYR A 192 -5.61 8.73 -13.20
N ASP A 193 -6.55 9.64 -13.35
CA ASP A 193 -7.61 9.58 -14.36
C ASP A 193 -7.06 9.52 -15.79
N SER A 194 -5.90 10.16 -16.02
CA SER A 194 -5.20 10.12 -17.31
C SER A 194 -4.48 8.80 -17.62
N SER A 195 -4.48 7.84 -16.69
CA SER A 195 -3.90 6.52 -16.93
C SER A 195 -4.79 5.71 -17.87
N GLU A 196 -4.17 4.94 -18.76
CA GLU A 196 -4.87 4.21 -19.83
C GLU A 196 -4.14 2.93 -20.21
N PHE A 197 -4.84 1.97 -20.78
CA PHE A 197 -4.24 0.81 -21.40
C PHE A 197 -3.70 1.15 -22.81
N ALA A 198 -2.60 0.52 -23.19
CA ALA A 198 -2.12 0.50 -24.57
C ALA A 198 -2.94 -0.50 -25.39
N ALA A 199 -2.68 -0.60 -26.68
CA ALA A 199 -3.23 -1.66 -27.50
C ALA A 199 -2.84 -3.05 -26.94
N PRO A 200 -3.76 -4.03 -26.99
CA PRO A 200 -3.48 -5.39 -26.55
C PRO A 200 -2.30 -6.00 -27.34
N GLY A 201 -1.54 -6.86 -26.66
CA GLY A 201 -0.42 -7.57 -27.25
C GLY A 201 0.38 -8.37 -26.21
N ALA A 202 1.24 -9.25 -26.69
CA ALA A 202 2.10 -10.04 -25.82
C ALA A 202 3.08 -9.13 -25.05
N LEU A 203 3.41 -9.55 -23.83
CA LEU A 203 4.40 -8.85 -23.01
C LEU A 203 5.79 -8.92 -23.65
N LEU A 204 6.17 -10.11 -24.11
CA LEU A 204 7.42 -10.40 -24.83
C LEU A 204 7.11 -11.34 -25.98
N ASP A 205 8.03 -11.41 -26.94
CA ASP A 205 7.91 -12.31 -28.11
C ASP A 205 8.34 -13.75 -27.79
N ASP A 206 8.97 -13.98 -26.61
CA ASP A 206 9.55 -15.27 -26.20
C ASP A 206 8.79 -15.83 -24.98
N ASP A 207 8.20 -17.00 -25.16
CA ASP A 207 7.46 -17.72 -24.09
C ASP A 207 8.37 -18.16 -22.96
N ASP A 208 9.61 -18.56 -23.21
CA ASP A 208 10.57 -18.96 -22.17
C ASP A 208 10.93 -17.75 -21.27
N ALA A 209 11.06 -16.56 -21.86
CA ALA A 209 11.29 -15.34 -21.12
C ALA A 209 10.06 -14.96 -20.28
N MET A 210 8.83 -15.13 -20.81
CA MET A 210 7.61 -14.91 -20.05
C MET A 210 7.44 -15.90 -18.90
N GLU A 211 7.80 -17.18 -19.10
CA GLU A 211 7.82 -18.18 -18.02
C GLU A 211 8.84 -17.80 -16.93
N ALA A 212 10.00 -17.29 -17.30
CA ALA A 212 11.00 -16.82 -16.35
C ALA A 212 10.52 -15.63 -15.52
N ILE A 213 9.73 -14.72 -16.12
CA ILE A 213 9.06 -13.62 -15.43
C ILE A 213 8.01 -14.17 -14.46
N TRP A 214 7.16 -15.10 -14.91
CA TRP A 214 6.13 -15.72 -14.08
C TRP A 214 6.71 -16.40 -12.84
N LYS A 215 7.81 -17.10 -12.98
CA LYS A 215 8.52 -17.74 -11.85
C LYS A 215 9.16 -16.76 -10.86
N LYS A 216 9.38 -15.50 -11.27
CA LYS A 216 9.94 -14.44 -10.41
C LYS A 216 8.87 -13.67 -9.63
N GLN A 217 7.59 -13.96 -9.83
CA GLN A 217 6.54 -13.30 -9.10
C GLN A 217 6.61 -13.59 -7.60
N TYR A 218 6.20 -12.63 -6.81
CA TYR A 218 6.06 -12.75 -5.38
C TYR A 218 4.72 -13.39 -5.03
N SER A 219 4.69 -14.21 -3.99
CA SER A 219 3.43 -14.73 -3.46
C SER A 219 2.57 -13.58 -2.92
N LEU A 220 1.34 -13.50 -3.40
CA LEU A 220 0.34 -12.54 -2.91
C LEU A 220 -0.34 -13.07 -1.63
N ALA A 221 -0.44 -14.39 -1.49
CA ALA A 221 -1.00 -15.04 -0.32
C ALA A 221 -0.19 -14.74 0.95
N GLU A 222 1.14 -14.57 0.83
CA GLU A 222 1.99 -14.15 1.96
C GLU A 222 1.55 -12.82 2.56
N LEU A 223 1.04 -11.89 1.76
CA LEU A 223 0.61 -10.56 2.22
C LEU A 223 -0.68 -10.60 3.07
N THR A 224 -1.45 -11.68 2.92
CA THR A 224 -2.69 -11.92 3.68
C THR A 224 -2.54 -13.05 4.68
N ALA A 225 -1.33 -13.54 4.90
CA ALA A 225 -1.04 -14.55 5.90
C ALA A 225 -1.27 -13.99 7.32
N ALA A 226 -1.74 -14.84 8.24
CA ALA A 226 -2.13 -14.40 9.59
C ALA A 226 -0.98 -13.76 10.40
N ASP A 227 0.26 -14.14 10.13
CA ASP A 227 1.49 -13.62 10.73
C ASP A 227 1.81 -12.17 10.32
N GLN A 228 1.17 -11.66 9.24
CA GLN A 228 1.29 -10.27 8.79
C GLN A 228 0.34 -9.32 9.54
N PHE A 229 -0.44 -9.84 10.47
CA PHE A 229 -1.44 -9.08 11.22
C PHE A 229 -1.19 -9.21 12.71
N LYS A 230 -1.23 -8.09 13.41
CA LYS A 230 -1.23 -8.08 14.88
C LYS A 230 -2.54 -8.68 15.40
N SER A 231 -2.49 -9.27 16.57
CA SER A 231 -3.68 -9.82 17.23
C SER A 231 -4.68 -8.69 17.60
N TYR A 232 -5.94 -9.07 17.79
CA TYR A 232 -6.96 -8.11 18.23
C TYR A 232 -6.57 -7.35 19.49
N ASP A 233 -5.97 -8.04 20.49
CA ASP A 233 -5.59 -7.44 21.77
C ASP A 233 -4.42 -6.44 21.62
N GLU A 234 -3.44 -6.74 20.77
CA GLU A 234 -2.35 -5.81 20.43
C GLU A 234 -2.89 -4.57 19.72
N LEU A 235 -3.75 -4.75 18.71
CA LEU A 235 -4.38 -3.64 18.01
C LEU A 235 -5.24 -2.79 18.94
N LYS A 236 -5.96 -3.41 19.89
CA LYS A 236 -6.77 -2.70 20.86
C LYS A 236 -5.92 -1.91 21.88
N LYS A 237 -4.81 -2.48 22.34
CA LYS A 237 -3.83 -1.77 23.18
C LYS A 237 -3.28 -0.55 22.43
N ARG A 238 -2.84 -0.74 21.18
CA ARG A 238 -2.34 0.33 20.32
C ARG A 238 -3.38 1.42 20.11
N LEU A 239 -4.63 1.04 19.82
CA LEU A 239 -5.74 1.97 19.65
C LEU A 239 -5.97 2.83 20.89
N ASN A 240 -6.02 2.21 22.07
CA ASN A 240 -6.21 2.90 23.35
C ASN A 240 -5.07 3.89 23.63
N TYR A 241 -3.82 3.52 23.34
CA TYR A 241 -2.67 4.40 23.45
C TYR A 241 -2.79 5.60 22.52
N VAL A 242 -3.05 5.38 21.23
CA VAL A 242 -3.18 6.45 20.23
C VAL A 242 -4.32 7.40 20.53
N LEU A 243 -5.44 6.90 21.08
CA LEU A 243 -6.57 7.74 21.47
C LEU A 243 -6.37 8.46 22.83
N GLY A 244 -5.26 8.20 23.53
CA GLY A 244 -4.99 8.80 24.84
C GLY A 244 -5.84 8.23 25.96
N SER A 245 -6.47 7.07 25.77
CA SER A 245 -7.14 6.34 26.85
C SER A 245 -6.06 5.83 27.79
N LYS A 246 -6.07 6.27 29.07
CA LYS A 246 -5.05 5.94 30.05
C LYS A 246 -4.85 4.42 30.18
N GLY A 247 -3.85 3.90 29.48
CA GLY A 247 -3.33 2.57 29.68
C GLY A 247 -2.45 2.49 30.93
N SER A 248 -2.19 1.28 31.40
CA SER A 248 -1.22 1.06 32.47
C SER A 248 0.17 1.53 32.00
N ARG A 249 0.96 2.14 32.88
CA ARG A 249 2.29 2.71 32.59
C ARG A 249 3.23 1.75 31.81
N ARG A 250 3.11 0.43 32.04
CA ARG A 250 3.87 -0.60 31.30
C ARG A 250 3.45 -0.75 29.84
N VAL A 251 2.15 -0.59 29.53
CA VAL A 251 1.62 -0.67 28.15
C VAL A 251 2.04 0.55 27.35
N ASP A 252 2.14 1.72 27.99
CA ASP A 252 2.58 2.97 27.36
C ASP A 252 4.07 2.91 26.99
N GLU A 253 4.91 2.25 27.81
CA GLU A 253 6.34 2.04 27.52
C GLU A 253 6.53 1.07 26.35
N GLU A 254 5.80 -0.07 26.32
CA GLU A 254 5.89 -1.09 25.28
C GLU A 254 5.45 -0.52 23.90
N VAL A 255 4.37 0.27 23.87
CA VAL A 255 3.89 0.93 22.65
C VAL A 255 4.82 2.06 22.20
N ALA A 256 5.43 2.79 23.14
CA ALA A 256 6.40 3.83 22.83
C ALA A 256 7.70 3.26 22.24
N GLU A 257 8.14 2.09 22.70
CA GLU A 257 9.29 1.38 22.11
C GLU A 257 8.99 0.90 20.69
N GLU A 258 7.78 0.38 20.43
CA GLU A 258 7.35 0.03 19.05
C GLU A 258 7.29 1.26 18.13
N GLU A 259 6.90 2.44 18.64
CA GLU A 259 6.91 3.68 17.85
C GLU A 259 8.31 4.09 17.42
N ASP A 260 9.29 3.92 18.29
CA ASP A 260 10.68 4.29 17.97
C ASP A 260 11.26 3.36 16.88
N TYR A 261 10.90 2.08 16.90
CA TYR A 261 11.23 1.12 15.83
C TYR A 261 10.46 1.39 14.52
N SER A 262 9.23 1.87 14.58
CA SER A 262 8.39 2.11 13.39
C SER A 262 8.57 3.50 12.76
N ARG A 263 9.21 4.45 13.47
CA ARG A 263 9.44 5.83 13.01
C ARG A 263 10.18 5.95 11.68
N GLY A 264 11.03 4.98 11.35
CA GLY A 264 11.74 4.94 10.07
C GLY A 264 10.81 4.65 8.87
N SER A 265 9.85 3.74 9.04
CA SER A 265 8.90 3.34 7.99
C SER A 265 7.73 4.32 7.81
N THR A 266 7.37 5.01 8.89
CA THR A 266 6.23 5.94 8.91
C THR A 266 6.53 7.31 8.34
N ARG A 267 7.80 7.72 8.22
CA ARG A 267 8.14 9.07 7.80
C ARG A 267 7.71 9.37 6.36
N GLU A 268 7.81 8.39 5.48
CA GLU A 268 7.40 8.52 4.07
C GLU A 268 5.86 8.45 3.92
N LEU A 269 5.21 7.54 4.66
CA LEU A 269 3.74 7.45 4.74
C LEU A 269 3.11 8.68 5.40
N THR A 270 3.79 9.29 6.39
CA THR A 270 3.28 10.49 7.06
C THR A 270 3.46 11.75 6.24
N GLU A 271 4.44 11.85 5.35
CA GLU A 271 4.56 12.97 4.43
C GLU A 271 3.45 12.95 3.37
N ASP A 272 3.13 11.79 2.80
CA ASP A 272 1.99 11.63 1.89
C ASP A 272 0.65 11.92 2.59
N LEU A 273 0.43 11.38 3.79
CA LEU A 273 -0.77 11.64 4.59
C LEU A 273 -0.84 13.09 5.13
N ARG A 274 0.30 13.69 5.46
CA ARG A 274 0.36 15.08 5.93
C ARG A 274 0.06 16.06 4.81
N SER A 275 0.46 15.75 3.58
CA SER A 275 0.07 16.51 2.39
C SER A 275 -1.44 16.41 2.12
N GLU A 276 -2.02 15.23 2.33
CA GLU A 276 -3.47 15.02 2.24
C GLU A 276 -4.26 15.75 3.35
N LEU A 277 -3.76 15.71 4.60
CA LEU A 277 -4.42 16.34 5.76
C LEU A 277 -4.22 17.86 5.83
N SER A 278 -3.10 18.41 5.39
CA SER A 278 -2.87 19.86 5.39
C SER A 278 -3.77 20.60 4.39
N ASN A 279 -4.30 19.87 3.41
CA ASN A 279 -5.24 20.39 2.41
C ASN A 279 -6.71 20.34 2.89
N LEU A 280 -7.00 19.72 4.04
CA LEU A 280 -8.33 19.68 4.67
C LEU A 280 -8.66 20.93 5.50
N LYS A 281 -8.16 22.12 5.10
CA LYS A 281 -8.68 23.37 5.71
C LYS A 281 -10.14 23.55 5.31
N PRO A 282 -11.03 23.89 6.27
CA PRO A 282 -12.45 24.07 5.98
C PRO A 282 -12.63 25.30 5.12
N THR A 283 -12.75 25.13 3.83
CA THR A 283 -13.25 26.16 2.93
C THR A 283 -14.73 25.91 2.73
N ARG A 284 -15.54 26.88 3.15
CA ARG A 284 -16.97 26.93 2.87
C ARG A 284 -17.22 26.89 1.37
N THR A 285 -18.19 26.03 1.00
CA THR A 285 -18.95 26.03 -0.25
C THR A 285 -18.19 25.96 -1.57
N ALA A 286 -18.07 24.75 -2.09
CA ALA A 286 -18.35 24.41 -3.49
C ALA A 286 -18.59 22.91 -3.57
N SER A 287 -19.74 22.53 -4.08
CA SER A 287 -20.08 21.16 -4.44
C SER A 287 -19.10 20.67 -5.51
N VAL A 288 -18.19 19.81 -5.12
CA VAL A 288 -17.40 19.01 -6.05
C VAL A 288 -17.81 17.58 -5.80
N ASP A 289 -18.44 16.98 -6.81
CA ASP A 289 -18.70 15.56 -6.87
C ASP A 289 -17.35 14.84 -6.77
N VAL A 290 -17.09 14.27 -5.61
CA VAL A 290 -15.96 13.39 -5.37
C VAL A 290 -16.53 11.99 -5.37
N ASP A 291 -16.25 11.21 -6.41
CA ASP A 291 -16.58 9.79 -6.54
C ASP A 291 -15.87 8.91 -5.47
N GLU A 292 -15.79 9.38 -4.23
CA GLU A 292 -15.35 8.61 -3.06
C GLU A 292 -16.49 7.78 -2.45
N ASP A 293 -17.70 7.87 -3.04
CA ASP A 293 -18.93 7.60 -2.28
C ASP A 293 -19.32 6.13 -2.18
N ASP A 294 -18.93 5.26 -3.11
CA ASP A 294 -19.48 3.91 -3.14
C ASP A 294 -18.87 2.99 -2.05
N ASP A 295 -17.55 3.00 -1.87
CA ASP A 295 -16.91 2.24 -0.78
C ASP A 295 -17.15 2.86 0.59
N THR A 296 -17.33 4.19 0.64
CA THR A 296 -17.62 4.91 1.89
C THR A 296 -19.05 4.64 2.31
N LEU A 297 -20.01 4.72 1.38
CA LEU A 297 -21.42 4.40 1.64
C LEU A 297 -21.58 2.92 1.99
N SER A 298 -20.95 2.00 1.30
CA SER A 298 -21.03 0.57 1.62
C SER A 298 -20.39 0.24 2.97
N TYR A 299 -19.31 0.92 3.35
CA TYR A 299 -18.71 0.79 4.67
C TYR A 299 -19.64 1.27 5.78
N PHE A 300 -20.21 2.47 5.64
CA PHE A 300 -21.11 3.02 6.65
C PHE A 300 -22.50 2.36 6.66
N GLN A 301 -22.94 1.80 5.53
CA GLN A 301 -24.17 1.02 5.47
C GLN A 301 -24.02 -0.30 6.24
N ARG A 302 -22.88 -0.99 6.13
CA ARG A 302 -22.57 -2.16 6.98
C ARG A 302 -22.44 -1.81 8.46
N LEU A 303 -21.87 -0.64 8.80
CA LEU A 303 -21.80 -0.18 10.18
C LEU A 303 -23.18 0.09 10.80
N ALA A 304 -24.19 0.40 10.00
CA ALA A 304 -25.55 0.64 10.45
C ALA A 304 -26.39 -0.66 10.59
N GLU A 305 -25.92 -1.76 9.99
CA GLU A 305 -26.59 -3.08 10.01
C GLU A 305 -26.03 -4.02 11.10
N GLU A 306 -24.87 -3.70 11.72
CA GLU A 306 -24.31 -4.38 12.91
C GLU A 306 -24.77 -3.71 14.21
#